data_2dae3a8012dd72ccd374d6c737c303b2
#
_entry.id   2dae3a8012dd72ccd374d6c737c303b2
#
_cell.length_a   1.000
_cell.length_b   1.000
_cell.length_c   1.000
_cell.angle_alpha   90.00
_cell.angle_beta   90.00
_cell.angle_gamma   90.00
#
_symmetry.space_group_name_H-M   'P 1'
#
loop_
_entity.id
_entity.type
_entity.pdbx_description
1 polymer ?
#
loop_
_entity_poly.entity_id
_entity_poly.type
_entity_poly.pdbx_seq_one_letter_code
_entity_poly.pdbx_strand_id
1 'polypeptide(L)'
;MLVALVAVKLSATPARPVASESQASSAVVRQVTTVPAAVLTRMSPGQEITPLQTVKTSGPPLTIGGKPAIVFVSEESCPFCAAERWSLTVALSHFGTWSHLGSTTSSAAD
;
A
#
# COMPACT_ATOMS: atom_id res chain seq x y z
N MET A 1 13.23 43.54 -11.14
CA MET A 1 12.29 42.73 -11.94
C MET A 1 12.50 41.21 -11.83
N LEU A 2 13.68 40.69 -11.47
CA LEU A 2 13.92 39.26 -11.37
C LEU A 2 13.27 38.59 -10.14
N VAL A 3 13.09 39.33 -9.05
CA VAL A 3 12.50 38.81 -7.80
C VAL A 3 10.99 38.51 -7.94
N ALA A 4 10.28 39.28 -8.74
CA ALA A 4 8.85 39.08 -8.98
C ALA A 4 8.54 37.80 -9.78
N LEU A 5 9.42 37.40 -10.71
CA LEU A 5 9.27 36.19 -11.51
C LEU A 5 9.50 34.92 -10.70
N VAL A 6 10.40 34.95 -9.73
CA VAL A 6 10.66 33.82 -8.83
C VAL A 6 9.51 33.60 -7.85
N ALA A 7 8.91 34.69 -7.33
CA ALA A 7 7.75 34.61 -6.45
C ALA A 7 6.51 34.01 -7.14
N VAL A 8 6.28 34.36 -8.41
CA VAL A 8 5.15 33.81 -9.19
C VAL A 8 5.32 32.31 -9.47
N LYS A 9 6.54 31.86 -9.72
CA LYS A 9 6.80 30.42 -9.92
C LYS A 9 6.63 29.60 -8.65
N LEU A 10 6.98 30.14 -7.47
CA LEU A 10 6.80 29.47 -6.19
C LEU A 10 5.32 29.41 -5.77
N SER A 11 4.50 30.34 -6.21
CA SER A 11 3.06 30.37 -5.93
C SER A 11 2.22 29.51 -6.90
N ALA A 12 2.80 29.06 -7.98
CA ALA A 12 2.11 28.32 -9.02
C ALA A 12 2.45 26.81 -9.02
N THR A 13 2.88 26.25 -7.87
CA THR A 13 2.95 24.80 -7.74
C THR A 13 1.52 24.29 -7.72
N PRO A 14 1.04 23.60 -8.78
CA PRO A 14 -0.28 23.00 -8.74
C PRO A 14 -0.31 22.05 -7.56
N ALA A 15 -1.30 22.21 -6.69
CA ALA A 15 -1.56 21.25 -5.63
C ALA A 15 -1.73 19.88 -6.31
N ARG A 16 -0.80 18.97 -6.08
CA ARG A 16 -0.92 17.60 -6.56
C ARG A 16 -2.25 17.07 -6.02
N PRO A 17 -3.15 16.54 -6.87
CA PRO A 17 -4.38 15.98 -6.36
C PRO A 17 -4.01 14.89 -5.35
N VAL A 18 -4.37 15.14 -4.09
CA VAL A 18 -4.20 14.15 -3.03
C VAL A 18 -5.16 13.02 -3.36
N ALA A 19 -4.65 11.81 -3.50
CA ALA A 19 -5.49 10.63 -3.69
C ALA A 19 -6.54 10.61 -2.56
N SER A 20 -7.81 10.55 -2.92
CA SER A 20 -8.88 10.52 -1.92
C SER A 20 -8.92 9.15 -1.29
N GLU A 21 -8.50 9.07 -0.05
CA GLU A 21 -8.65 7.87 0.77
C GLU A 21 -10.08 7.80 1.31
N SER A 22 -10.72 6.65 1.15
CA SER A 22 -12.03 6.37 1.71
C SER A 22 -12.02 5.03 2.44
N GLN A 23 -12.97 4.83 3.36
CA GLN A 23 -13.15 3.53 3.99
C GLN A 23 -13.55 2.50 2.92
N ALA A 24 -12.87 1.35 2.90
CA ALA A 24 -13.23 0.27 2.00
C ALA A 24 -14.63 -0.27 2.33
N SER A 25 -15.43 -0.54 1.30
CA SER A 25 -16.78 -1.08 1.51
C SER A 25 -16.74 -2.45 2.18
N SER A 26 -17.77 -2.77 2.97
CA SER A 26 -17.87 -4.07 3.65
C SER A 26 -17.84 -5.26 2.68
N ALA A 27 -18.31 -5.07 1.46
CA ALA A 27 -18.25 -6.08 0.41
C ALA A 27 -16.80 -6.36 -0.02
N VAL A 28 -16.01 -5.31 -0.26
CA VAL A 28 -14.59 -5.42 -0.60
C VAL A 28 -13.82 -6.06 0.55
N VAL A 29 -14.01 -5.56 1.77
CA VAL A 29 -13.36 -6.12 2.97
C VAL A 29 -13.63 -7.62 3.06
N ARG A 30 -14.90 -8.04 2.96
CA ARG A 30 -15.27 -9.45 3.00
C ARG A 30 -14.58 -10.26 1.89
N GLN A 31 -14.58 -9.77 0.66
CA GLN A 31 -13.96 -10.49 -0.47
C GLN A 31 -12.47 -10.76 -0.25
N VAL A 32 -11.73 -9.78 0.25
CA VAL A 32 -10.28 -9.92 0.44
C VAL A 32 -9.92 -10.68 1.72
N THR A 33 -10.79 -10.68 2.73
CA THR A 33 -10.50 -11.33 4.02
C THR A 33 -11.03 -12.75 4.13
N THR A 34 -11.84 -13.21 3.16
CA THR A 34 -12.43 -14.55 3.18
C THR A 34 -12.00 -15.42 2.01
N VAL A 35 -10.85 -15.14 1.40
CA VAL A 35 -10.29 -15.99 0.34
C VAL A 35 -9.94 -17.36 0.94
N PRO A 36 -10.54 -18.46 0.42
CA PRO A 36 -10.28 -19.79 0.96
C PRO A 36 -8.82 -20.21 0.78
N ALA A 37 -8.23 -20.84 1.79
CA ALA A 37 -6.86 -21.37 1.72
C ALA A 37 -6.65 -22.30 0.52
N ALA A 38 -7.68 -23.07 0.15
CA ALA A 38 -7.63 -23.95 -1.03
C ALA A 38 -7.46 -23.18 -2.37
N VAL A 39 -7.87 -21.91 -2.43
CA VAL A 39 -7.61 -21.05 -3.60
C VAL A 39 -6.14 -20.68 -3.62
N LEU A 40 -5.59 -20.27 -2.49
CA LEU A 40 -4.19 -19.85 -2.36
C LEU A 40 -3.22 -20.99 -2.69
N THR A 41 -3.53 -22.22 -2.28
CA THR A 41 -2.68 -23.39 -2.59
C THR A 41 -2.67 -23.77 -4.07
N ARG A 42 -3.67 -23.33 -4.84
CA ARG A 42 -3.72 -23.54 -6.28
C ARG A 42 -2.98 -22.46 -7.08
N MET A 43 -2.74 -21.33 -6.44
CA MET A 43 -1.97 -20.26 -7.07
C MET A 43 -0.51 -20.67 -7.11
N SER A 44 0.07 -20.63 -8.31
CA SER A 44 1.51 -20.79 -8.43
C SER A 44 2.19 -19.65 -7.69
N PRO A 45 3.29 -19.91 -6.97
CA PRO A 45 4.03 -18.83 -6.31
C PRO A 45 4.58 -17.78 -7.27
N GLY A 46 4.35 -17.95 -8.57
CA GLY A 46 4.90 -17.07 -9.58
C GLY A 46 6.40 -17.30 -9.80
N GLN A 47 6.97 -16.56 -10.73
CA GLN A 47 8.41 -16.56 -10.91
C GLN A 47 9.01 -15.51 -9.98
N GLU A 48 9.79 -15.95 -9.01
CA GLU A 48 10.52 -15.04 -8.15
C GLU A 48 11.64 -14.38 -8.94
N ILE A 49 11.49 -13.07 -9.21
CA ILE A 49 12.47 -12.31 -9.98
C ILE A 49 13.66 -11.93 -9.10
N THR A 50 13.40 -11.62 -7.85
CA THR A 50 14.43 -11.27 -6.86
C THR A 50 14.07 -11.89 -5.52
N PRO A 51 14.90 -12.79 -4.97
CA PRO A 51 14.65 -13.39 -3.67
C PRO A 51 14.56 -12.33 -2.58
N LEU A 52 13.62 -12.51 -1.66
CA LEU A 52 13.52 -11.68 -0.47
C LEU A 52 14.83 -11.75 0.33
N GLN A 53 15.42 -10.58 0.57
CA GLN A 53 16.66 -10.47 1.31
C GLN A 53 16.36 -10.06 2.76
N THR A 54 16.88 -10.83 3.70
CA THR A 54 16.83 -10.42 5.11
C THR A 54 17.93 -9.40 5.36
N VAL A 55 17.55 -8.17 5.70
CA VAL A 55 18.47 -7.14 6.12
C VAL A 55 18.63 -7.21 7.64
N LYS A 56 19.85 -7.44 8.11
CA LYS A 56 20.16 -7.36 9.55
C LYS A 56 20.18 -5.90 9.96
N THR A 57 19.28 -5.52 10.85
CA THR A 57 19.26 -4.20 11.46
C THR A 57 19.86 -4.27 12.86
N SER A 58 20.59 -3.23 13.26
CA SER A 58 21.18 -3.12 14.62
C SER A 58 20.19 -2.55 15.65
N GLY A 59 19.00 -2.16 15.23
CA GLY A 59 17.97 -1.57 16.07
C GLY A 59 17.01 -2.61 16.68
N PRO A 60 16.17 -2.17 17.63
CA PRO A 60 15.11 -3.02 18.17
C PRO A 60 14.09 -3.39 17.08
N PRO A 61 13.36 -4.50 17.25
CA PRO A 61 12.29 -4.87 16.33
C PRO A 61 11.24 -3.76 16.18
N LEU A 62 10.72 -3.58 14.98
CA LEU A 62 9.64 -2.63 14.74
C LEU A 62 8.37 -3.12 15.42
N THR A 63 7.84 -2.32 16.33
CA THR A 63 6.63 -2.65 17.09
C THR A 63 5.67 -1.47 17.15
N ILE A 64 4.38 -1.78 17.19
CA ILE A 64 3.30 -0.83 17.48
C ILE A 64 2.45 -1.41 18.60
N GLY A 65 2.34 -0.67 19.71
CA GLY A 65 1.62 -1.14 20.89
C GLY A 65 2.16 -2.48 21.47
N GLY A 66 3.48 -2.70 21.38
CA GLY A 66 4.15 -3.91 21.85
C GLY A 66 3.98 -5.15 20.95
N LYS A 67 3.33 -5.01 19.81
CA LYS A 67 3.17 -6.09 18.83
C LYS A 67 4.10 -5.88 17.63
N PRO A 68 4.59 -6.95 16.98
CA PRO A 68 5.36 -6.82 15.74
C PRO A 68 4.58 -6.02 14.70
N ALA A 69 5.28 -5.13 14.00
CA ALA A 69 4.67 -4.28 12.98
C ALA A 69 5.28 -4.56 11.60
N ILE A 70 4.45 -4.46 10.58
CA ILE A 70 4.83 -4.47 9.17
C ILE A 70 4.50 -3.10 8.60
N VAL A 71 5.46 -2.49 7.93
CA VAL A 71 5.25 -1.22 7.21
C VAL A 71 5.35 -1.51 5.72
N PHE A 72 4.29 -1.17 5.01
CA PHE A 72 4.24 -1.23 3.56
C PHE A 72 4.20 0.20 3.01
N VAL A 73 5.18 0.54 2.18
CA VAL A 73 5.26 1.85 1.53
C VAL A 73 5.07 1.65 0.04
N SER A 74 4.12 2.34 -0.53
CA SER A 74 3.77 2.21 -1.94
C SER A 74 3.40 3.55 -2.56
N GLU A 75 3.43 3.61 -3.88
CA GLU A 75 2.98 4.76 -4.65
C GLU A 75 1.59 4.47 -5.24
N GLU A 76 0.70 5.47 -5.19
CA GLU A 76 -0.70 5.33 -5.64
C GLU A 76 -0.80 5.11 -7.16
N SER A 77 0.08 5.72 -7.94
CA SER A 77 0.12 5.60 -9.40
C SER A 77 0.72 4.28 -9.90
N CYS A 78 1.36 3.51 -9.02
CA CYS A 78 2.06 2.28 -9.39
C CYS A 78 1.11 1.07 -9.47
N PRO A 79 0.88 0.49 -10.68
CA PRO A 79 -0.01 -0.67 -10.82
C PRO A 79 0.51 -1.93 -10.13
N PHE A 80 1.83 -2.10 -10.05
CA PHE A 80 2.45 -3.22 -9.32
C PHE A 80 2.22 -3.09 -7.81
N CYS A 81 2.35 -1.88 -7.27
CA CYS A 81 2.06 -1.60 -5.87
C CYS A 81 0.58 -1.86 -5.54
N ALA A 82 -0.32 -1.54 -6.46
CA ALA A 82 -1.75 -1.84 -6.31
C ALA A 82 -2.00 -3.35 -6.24
N ALA A 83 -1.40 -4.13 -7.13
CA ALA A 83 -1.51 -5.58 -7.13
C ALA A 83 -0.94 -6.20 -5.85
N GLU A 84 0.21 -5.71 -5.39
CA GLU A 84 0.87 -6.18 -4.17
C GLU A 84 0.05 -5.88 -2.91
N ARG A 85 -0.59 -4.71 -2.82
CA ARG A 85 -1.51 -4.39 -1.70
C ARG A 85 -2.64 -5.40 -1.55
N TRP A 86 -3.23 -5.85 -2.66
CA TRP A 86 -4.27 -6.87 -2.64
C TRP A 86 -3.74 -8.19 -2.10
N SER A 87 -2.62 -8.66 -2.65
CA SER A 87 -1.99 -9.91 -2.24
C SER A 87 -1.57 -9.89 -0.77
N LEU A 88 -0.98 -8.80 -0.31
CA LEU A 88 -0.58 -8.62 1.09
C LEU A 88 -1.80 -8.61 2.03
N THR A 89 -2.88 -7.91 1.67
CA THR A 89 -4.11 -7.87 2.46
C THR A 89 -4.71 -9.27 2.60
N VAL A 90 -4.80 -10.03 1.52
CA VAL A 90 -5.30 -11.41 1.53
C VAL A 90 -4.41 -12.29 2.42
N ALA A 91 -3.09 -12.25 2.22
CA ALA A 91 -2.15 -13.06 2.99
C ALA A 91 -2.23 -12.77 4.49
N LEU A 92 -2.20 -11.51 4.90
CA LEU A 92 -2.24 -11.11 6.30
C LEU A 92 -3.60 -11.38 6.97
N SER A 93 -4.69 -11.48 6.20
CA SER A 93 -6.02 -11.83 6.72
C SER A 93 -6.07 -13.23 7.34
N HIS A 94 -5.13 -14.11 7.01
CA HIS A 94 -5.01 -15.43 7.62
C HIS A 94 -4.38 -15.40 9.02
N PHE A 95 -3.77 -14.31 9.41
CA PHE A 95 -3.07 -14.15 10.69
C PHE A 95 -3.78 -13.20 11.66
N GLY A 96 -4.82 -12.51 11.21
CA GLY A 96 -5.53 -11.54 12.04
C GLY A 96 -6.70 -10.89 11.33
N THR A 97 -7.26 -9.88 11.98
CA THR A 97 -8.40 -9.11 11.47
C THR A 97 -7.99 -7.67 11.19
N TRP A 98 -8.55 -7.10 10.14
CA TRP A 98 -8.36 -5.70 9.78
C TRP A 98 -9.36 -4.82 10.55
N SER A 99 -8.87 -3.86 11.31
CA SER A 99 -9.70 -2.86 11.98
C SER A 99 -10.05 -1.69 11.06
N HIS A 100 -9.11 -1.31 10.19
CA HIS A 100 -9.29 -0.20 9.24
C HIS A 100 -8.63 -0.61 7.91
N LEU A 101 -9.44 -0.76 6.89
CA LEU A 101 -8.99 -0.99 5.53
C LEU A 101 -9.47 0.16 4.67
N GLY A 102 -8.53 0.92 4.14
CA GLY A 102 -8.81 2.03 3.22
C GLY A 102 -8.94 1.58 1.78
N SER A 103 -9.61 2.38 0.99
CA SER A 103 -9.65 2.28 -0.46
C SER A 103 -9.15 3.59 -1.05
N THR A 104 -8.22 3.51 -1.97
CA THR A 104 -7.70 4.67 -2.69
C THR A 104 -7.95 4.48 -4.17
N THR A 105 -8.10 5.59 -4.88
CA THR A 105 -8.21 5.59 -6.33
C THR A 105 -6.90 6.13 -6.89
N SER A 106 -6.28 5.36 -7.76
CA SER A 106 -5.14 5.86 -8.53
C SER A 106 -5.56 7.10 -9.32
N SER A 107 -4.78 8.16 -9.26
CA SER A 107 -5.04 9.34 -10.10
C SER A 107 -4.85 8.94 -11.55
N ALA A 108 -5.90 9.06 -12.35
CA ALA A 108 -5.86 8.85 -13.80
C ALA A 108 -5.25 10.04 -14.55
N ALA A 109 -4.39 10.80 -13.91
CA ALA A 109 -3.86 12.06 -14.43
C ALA A 109 -2.41 11.91 -14.93
N ASP A 110 -2.12 10.82 -15.65
CA ASP A 110 -0.87 10.68 -16.41
C ASP A 110 -1.18 10.31 -17.84
#